data_c2d2ed993f76464bcdc55fe9fe4253f8
#
_entry.id   c2d2ed993f76464bcdc55fe9fe4253f8
#
_cell.length_a   1.000
_cell.length_b   1.000
_cell.length_c   1.000
_cell.angle_alpha   90.00
_cell.angle_beta   90.00
_cell.angle_gamma   90.00
#
_symmetry.space_group_name_H-M   'P 1'
#
loop_
_entity.id
_entity.type
_entity.pdbx_description
1 polymer ?
#
loop_
_entity_poly.entity_id
_entity_poly.type
_entity_poly.pdbx_seq_one_letter_code
_entity_poly.pdbx_strand_id
1 'polypeptide(L)'
;MVINMGLIKAAKYAIGGTLSDQWKEAIRCDEMTNEVLMIKKTTPTGVISNGNTIVVAPGQCAIIYDNGRVIDATAEDGMYVFDTSSTPSFFAGQFKDSFKEMWERFTYNGASSKQQAVFFFNMKEIMENRFGTAIPIPFQDWSHPLINEMSKTLMPMRVEIKSFGKYTFRISNPALFMSKVSGVSEVYRKANLVEQIKSEMIGILQNIINELGDSKHKVPVLELPSQTDEIREIIANRECDKVIKERGISLIGFIIESVTLTDESKEKIDHYEYSTNSYLQKSKMVDAYSNAMENAASNDAGIFNGMMGVGIMNMATDGVMKDMAKQVFNHTSTTTITEKESDEWECPNCKKMAKGKFCSNCGMKKIDEKFCTNCGNKVEKDAKYCSKCGNKI
;
A
#
# COMPACT_ATOMS: atom_id res chain seq x y z
N MET A 1 45.33 -30.76 14.39
CA MET A 1 44.41 -31.91 14.47
C MET A 1 43.01 -31.37 14.29
N VAL A 2 42.47 -31.50 13.06
CA VAL A 2 41.11 -31.01 12.76
C VAL A 2 40.15 -32.02 13.39
N ILE A 3 39.44 -31.61 14.41
CA ILE A 3 38.40 -32.46 15.03
C ILE A 3 37.20 -32.36 14.10
N ASN A 4 36.94 -33.43 13.33
CA ASN A 4 35.71 -33.55 12.54
C ASN A 4 34.58 -33.84 13.52
N MET A 5 33.59 -32.95 13.59
CA MET A 5 32.35 -33.12 14.36
C MET A 5 31.18 -32.73 13.44
N GLY A 6 30.17 -33.55 13.35
CA GLY A 6 29.04 -33.31 12.45
C GLY A 6 27.74 -34.00 12.87
N LEU A 7 26.69 -33.64 12.20
CA LEU A 7 25.35 -34.20 12.35
C LEU A 7 25.11 -35.29 11.30
N ILE A 8 24.70 -36.48 11.73
CA ILE A 8 24.25 -37.56 10.85
C ILE A 8 22.72 -37.64 10.92
N LYS A 9 22.05 -37.56 9.78
CA LYS A 9 20.60 -37.77 9.70
C LYS A 9 20.26 -39.21 10.10
N ALA A 10 19.48 -39.38 11.15
CA ALA A 10 19.08 -40.70 11.59
C ALA A 10 18.18 -41.37 10.55
N ALA A 11 18.51 -42.57 10.11
CA ALA A 11 17.70 -43.30 9.14
C ALA A 11 16.30 -43.58 9.74
N LYS A 12 15.25 -43.39 8.93
CA LYS A 12 13.83 -43.55 9.33
C LYS A 12 13.45 -44.91 9.95
N TYR A 13 14.35 -45.91 9.89
CA TYR A 13 14.09 -47.29 10.25
C TYR A 13 14.63 -47.72 11.63
N ALA A 14 15.28 -46.82 12.38
CA ALA A 14 15.77 -47.16 13.75
C ALA A 14 14.69 -46.93 14.85
N ILE A 15 13.41 -46.83 14.49
CA ILE A 15 12.31 -46.52 15.42
C ILE A 15 11.67 -47.79 16.01
N GLY A 16 12.45 -48.80 16.31
CA GLY A 16 12.00 -50.03 16.95
C GLY A 16 12.55 -50.19 18.38
N GLY A 17 11.80 -49.79 19.36
CA GLY A 17 11.84 -50.37 20.72
C GLY A 17 12.88 -49.92 21.72
N THR A 18 14.08 -49.46 21.34
CA THR A 18 15.14 -49.07 22.28
C THR A 18 15.44 -47.55 22.37
N LEU A 19 14.82 -46.77 21.51
CA LEU A 19 15.02 -45.31 21.43
C LEU A 19 14.07 -44.49 22.29
N SER A 20 13.04 -45.08 22.87
CA SER A 20 12.03 -44.32 23.64
C SER A 20 12.60 -43.71 24.91
N ASP A 21 13.62 -44.29 25.52
CA ASP A 21 14.28 -43.72 26.70
C ASP A 21 15.34 -42.66 26.35
N GLN A 22 15.91 -42.71 25.13
CA GLN A 22 16.83 -41.68 24.64
C GLN A 22 16.08 -40.40 24.18
N TRP A 23 14.79 -40.49 23.91
CA TRP A 23 13.97 -39.34 23.56
C TRP A 23 13.81 -38.31 24.69
N LYS A 24 14.00 -38.71 25.94
CA LYS A 24 13.93 -37.81 27.10
C LYS A 24 15.08 -36.79 27.13
N GLU A 25 16.18 -37.08 26.45
CA GLU A 25 17.37 -36.22 26.42
C GLU A 25 17.61 -35.56 25.06
N ALA A 26 16.67 -35.71 24.12
CA ALA A 26 16.78 -35.07 22.81
C ALA A 26 16.76 -33.55 22.96
N ILE A 27 17.74 -32.87 22.36
CA ILE A 27 17.79 -31.41 22.27
C ILE A 27 16.83 -31.01 21.19
N ARG A 28 15.73 -30.39 21.58
CA ARG A 28 14.69 -29.90 20.66
C ARG A 28 14.19 -28.54 21.07
N CYS A 29 13.67 -27.83 20.09
CA CYS A 29 12.88 -26.63 20.31
C CYS A 29 11.45 -26.92 19.88
N ASP A 30 10.47 -26.64 20.76
CA ASP A 30 9.07 -26.69 20.43
C ASP A 30 8.78 -25.70 19.30
N GLU A 31 7.57 -25.74 18.75
CA GLU A 31 7.20 -24.87 17.64
C GLU A 31 7.46 -23.39 17.99
N MET A 32 8.30 -22.73 17.18
CA MET A 32 8.61 -21.31 17.36
C MET A 32 7.45 -20.49 16.81
N THR A 33 6.90 -19.63 17.66
CA THR A 33 5.90 -18.62 17.24
C THR A 33 6.58 -17.51 16.44
N ASN A 34 5.79 -16.67 15.77
CA ASN A 34 6.31 -15.51 15.04
C ASN A 34 7.00 -14.47 15.94
N GLU A 35 6.81 -14.56 17.27
CA GLU A 35 7.43 -13.63 18.22
C GLU A 35 8.86 -14.02 18.60
N VAL A 36 9.29 -15.25 18.30
CA VAL A 36 10.61 -15.77 18.66
C VAL A 36 11.39 -16.08 17.39
N LEU A 37 12.54 -15.44 17.24
CA LEU A 37 13.43 -15.58 16.09
C LEU A 37 14.57 -16.55 16.32
N MET A 38 15.04 -16.68 17.57
CA MET A 38 16.12 -17.59 17.95
C MET A 38 15.94 -18.03 19.39
N ILE A 39 16.26 -19.29 19.67
CA ILE A 39 16.33 -19.89 21.03
C ILE A 39 17.62 -20.66 21.12
N LYS A 40 18.34 -20.45 22.23
CA LYS A 40 19.49 -21.25 22.65
C LYS A 40 19.02 -22.39 23.55
N LYS A 41 19.47 -23.61 23.29
CA LYS A 41 19.28 -24.79 24.13
C LYS A 41 20.62 -25.33 24.53
N THR A 42 20.76 -25.65 25.82
CA THR A 42 21.94 -26.29 26.40
C THR A 42 21.54 -27.61 27.04
N THR A 43 22.49 -28.55 27.13
CA THR A 43 22.31 -29.73 27.95
C THR A 43 22.53 -29.39 29.42
N PRO A 44 22.03 -30.19 30.37
CA PRO A 44 22.31 -29.99 31.80
C PRO A 44 23.80 -29.95 32.15
N THR A 45 24.63 -30.66 31.40
CA THR A 45 26.08 -30.71 31.57
C THR A 45 26.83 -29.59 30.84
N GLY A 46 26.13 -28.81 29.98
CA GLY A 46 26.76 -27.83 29.12
C GLY A 46 27.62 -28.43 28.00
N VAL A 47 27.53 -29.74 27.77
CA VAL A 47 28.29 -30.46 26.74
C VAL A 47 27.35 -31.30 25.89
N ILE A 48 27.48 -31.23 24.59
CA ILE A 48 26.76 -32.10 23.63
C ILE A 48 27.65 -33.31 23.39
N SER A 49 27.26 -34.45 23.95
CA SER A 49 28.01 -35.70 23.85
C SER A 49 27.75 -36.39 22.53
N ASN A 50 28.71 -37.23 22.12
CA ASN A 50 28.55 -38.14 20.99
C ASN A 50 27.31 -39.02 21.20
N GLY A 51 26.41 -39.09 20.22
CA GLY A 51 25.15 -39.82 20.32
C GLY A 51 23.95 -38.98 20.82
N ASN A 52 24.15 -37.74 21.28
CA ASN A 52 23.02 -36.85 21.58
C ASN A 52 22.14 -36.61 20.32
N THR A 53 20.85 -36.68 20.51
CA THR A 53 19.88 -36.47 19.44
C THR A 53 19.45 -35.01 19.40
N ILE A 54 19.48 -34.42 18.20
CA ILE A 54 18.98 -33.07 17.93
C ILE A 54 17.79 -33.20 16.97
N VAL A 55 16.64 -32.61 17.35
CA VAL A 55 15.43 -32.65 16.54
C VAL A 55 15.18 -31.27 15.97
N VAL A 56 15.15 -31.17 14.64
CA VAL A 56 14.87 -29.96 13.92
C VAL A 56 13.46 -30.04 13.35
N ALA A 57 12.58 -29.15 13.76
CA ALA A 57 11.21 -29.11 13.27
C ALA A 57 11.14 -28.37 11.90
N PRO A 58 10.07 -28.59 11.10
CA PRO A 58 9.86 -27.84 9.86
C PRO A 58 9.90 -26.33 10.09
N GLY A 59 10.61 -25.61 9.23
CA GLY A 59 10.77 -24.16 9.34
C GLY A 59 11.74 -23.72 10.44
N GLN A 60 12.60 -24.62 10.93
CA GLN A 60 13.70 -24.30 11.85
C GLN A 60 15.06 -24.58 11.20
N CYS A 61 16.07 -23.86 11.65
CA CYS A 61 17.47 -24.19 11.43
C CYS A 61 18.14 -24.38 12.78
N ALA A 62 18.92 -25.45 12.95
CA ALA A 62 19.72 -25.69 14.13
C ALA A 62 21.20 -25.42 13.84
N ILE A 63 21.87 -24.67 14.71
CA ILE A 63 23.30 -24.40 14.67
C ILE A 63 23.93 -24.96 15.98
N ILE A 64 24.90 -25.83 15.85
CA ILE A 64 25.68 -26.30 16.98
C ILE A 64 26.87 -25.37 17.19
N TYR A 65 27.00 -24.88 18.42
CA TYR A 65 28.00 -23.91 18.81
C TYR A 65 28.83 -24.44 19.99
N ASP A 66 30.14 -24.34 19.86
CA ASP A 66 31.07 -24.73 20.88
C ASP A 66 32.15 -23.67 21.09
N ASN A 67 32.18 -23.05 22.26
CA ASN A 67 33.24 -22.13 22.67
C ASN A 67 33.65 -21.08 21.64
N GLY A 68 32.68 -20.37 21.04
CA GLY A 68 32.95 -19.37 20.04
C GLY A 68 32.92 -19.86 18.56
N ARG A 69 32.70 -21.17 18.36
CA ARG A 69 32.69 -21.76 17.00
C ARG A 69 31.38 -22.40 16.68
N VAL A 70 30.97 -22.25 15.42
CA VAL A 70 29.94 -23.12 14.86
C VAL A 70 30.58 -24.45 14.45
N ILE A 71 30.08 -25.54 15.05
CA ILE A 71 30.55 -26.89 14.77
C ILE A 71 29.82 -27.45 13.54
N ASP A 72 28.50 -27.33 13.54
CA ASP A 72 27.65 -27.82 12.49
C ASP A 72 26.33 -27.04 12.43
N ALA A 73 25.63 -27.13 11.32
CA ALA A 73 24.32 -26.49 11.13
C ALA A 73 23.48 -27.26 10.10
N THR A 74 22.18 -27.28 10.32
CA THR A 74 21.23 -27.86 9.39
C THR A 74 19.92 -27.07 9.37
N ALA A 75 19.36 -26.84 8.18
CA ALA A 75 18.03 -26.26 7.99
C ALA A 75 17.03 -27.31 7.46
N GLU A 76 17.45 -28.55 7.30
CA GLU A 76 16.55 -29.63 6.95
C GLU A 76 15.87 -30.15 8.22
N ASP A 77 14.57 -30.34 8.15
CA ASP A 77 13.83 -30.96 9.22
C ASP A 77 14.19 -32.43 9.40
N GLY A 78 14.17 -32.88 10.63
CA GLY A 78 14.47 -34.29 10.92
C GLY A 78 15.16 -34.49 12.27
N MET A 79 15.58 -35.73 12.46
CA MET A 79 16.35 -36.15 13.63
C MET A 79 17.81 -36.34 13.24
N TYR A 80 18.70 -35.77 14.02
CA TYR A 80 20.13 -35.82 13.79
C TYR A 80 20.83 -36.36 15.04
N VAL A 81 21.80 -37.21 14.83
CA VAL A 81 22.65 -37.68 15.92
C VAL A 81 23.99 -36.94 15.83
N PHE A 82 24.42 -36.36 16.92
CA PHE A 82 25.72 -35.69 16.99
C PHE A 82 26.83 -36.77 17.02
N ASP A 83 27.72 -36.70 16.03
CA ASP A 83 28.86 -37.61 15.92
C ASP A 83 30.14 -36.80 15.74
N THR A 84 31.03 -36.96 16.72
CA THR A 84 32.32 -36.29 16.77
C THR A 84 33.29 -36.73 15.68
N SER A 85 33.01 -37.83 14.99
CA SER A 85 33.85 -38.38 13.92
C SER A 85 33.36 -38.01 12.51
N SER A 86 32.13 -37.45 12.37
CA SER A 86 31.53 -37.12 11.08
C SER A 86 31.99 -35.78 10.53
N THR A 87 31.90 -35.60 9.22
CA THR A 87 32.10 -34.30 8.55
C THR A 87 30.88 -33.39 8.81
N PRO A 88 31.09 -32.11 9.11
CA PRO A 88 29.96 -31.19 9.33
C PRO A 88 28.95 -31.18 8.16
N SER A 89 27.66 -31.24 8.48
CA SER A 89 26.60 -31.40 7.48
C SER A 89 26.39 -30.14 6.64
N PHE A 90 26.77 -28.94 7.14
CA PHE A 90 26.65 -27.70 6.38
C PHE A 90 27.51 -27.64 5.11
N PHE A 91 28.52 -28.50 4.97
CA PHE A 91 29.28 -28.61 3.73
C PHE A 91 28.47 -29.13 2.54
N ALA A 92 27.30 -29.73 2.79
CA ALA A 92 26.42 -30.26 1.77
C ALA A 92 25.14 -29.43 1.53
N GLY A 93 24.83 -28.40 2.36
CA GLY A 93 23.55 -27.70 2.38
C GLY A 93 23.53 -26.34 1.65
N GLN A 94 22.36 -25.73 1.63
CA GLN A 94 22.09 -24.43 0.98
C GLN A 94 22.93 -23.25 1.53
N PHE A 95 23.45 -23.36 2.75
CA PHE A 95 24.19 -22.30 3.44
C PHE A 95 25.71 -22.56 3.49
N LYS A 96 26.20 -23.44 2.64
CA LYS A 96 27.60 -23.89 2.59
C LYS A 96 28.61 -22.74 2.68
N ASP A 97 28.46 -21.72 1.84
CA ASP A 97 29.44 -20.64 1.76
C ASP A 97 29.37 -19.71 2.98
N SER A 98 28.17 -19.42 3.48
CA SER A 98 27.98 -18.58 4.67
C SER A 98 28.50 -19.22 5.95
N PHE A 99 28.26 -20.51 6.13
CA PHE A 99 28.77 -21.24 7.26
C PHE A 99 30.28 -21.50 7.14
N LYS A 100 30.78 -21.71 5.93
CA LYS A 100 32.22 -21.84 5.68
C LYS A 100 32.97 -20.56 6.06
N GLU A 101 32.46 -19.40 5.63
CA GLU A 101 33.04 -18.10 5.99
C GLU A 101 33.04 -17.87 7.51
N MET A 102 31.94 -18.23 8.17
CA MET A 102 31.85 -18.14 9.62
C MET A 102 32.79 -19.12 10.32
N TRP A 103 32.89 -20.36 9.79
CA TRP A 103 33.84 -21.37 10.28
C TRP A 103 35.28 -20.87 10.20
N GLU A 104 35.71 -20.29 9.10
CA GLU A 104 37.04 -19.75 8.89
C GLU A 104 37.37 -18.59 9.83
N ARG A 105 36.41 -17.70 10.10
CA ARG A 105 36.56 -16.56 11.02
C ARG A 105 36.74 -16.95 12.46
N PHE A 106 36.15 -18.07 12.92
CA PHE A 106 36.17 -18.51 14.32
C PHE A 106 37.22 -19.59 14.64
N THR A 107 38.16 -19.87 13.74
CA THR A 107 39.21 -20.87 13.96
C THR A 107 40.34 -20.42 14.90
N TYR A 108 40.22 -19.27 15.59
CA TYR A 108 41.30 -18.76 16.43
C TYR A 108 41.18 -19.16 17.91
N ASN A 109 42.28 -19.67 18.45
CA ASN A 109 42.56 -20.30 19.72
C ASN A 109 41.98 -19.65 21.00
N GLY A 110 41.49 -20.49 21.91
CA GLY A 110 41.29 -20.14 23.29
C GLY A 110 40.53 -21.27 24.05
N ALA A 111 41.27 -22.10 24.76
CA ALA A 111 40.67 -23.10 25.68
C ALA A 111 40.09 -22.36 26.90
N SER A 112 38.79 -22.24 26.98
CA SER A 112 38.09 -21.87 28.21
C SER A 112 36.75 -22.60 28.26
N SER A 113 36.29 -22.92 29.45
CA SER A 113 35.13 -23.73 29.88
C SER A 113 34.17 -24.15 28.76
N LYS A 114 34.08 -25.46 28.51
CA LYS A 114 33.23 -26.11 27.51
C LYS A 114 31.78 -25.68 27.67
N GLN A 115 31.35 -24.73 26.88
CA GLN A 115 29.94 -24.32 26.77
C GLN A 115 29.47 -24.61 25.36
N GLN A 116 28.87 -25.77 25.17
CA GLN A 116 28.23 -26.17 23.94
C GLN A 116 26.73 -25.86 24.02
N ALA A 117 26.18 -25.40 22.90
CA ALA A 117 24.77 -25.08 22.81
C ALA A 117 24.25 -25.36 21.39
N VAL A 118 22.97 -25.61 21.28
CA VAL A 118 22.25 -25.62 20.02
C VAL A 118 21.39 -24.38 19.92
N PHE A 119 21.57 -23.60 18.86
CA PHE A 119 20.75 -22.46 18.54
C PHE A 119 19.74 -22.87 17.49
N PHE A 120 18.45 -22.68 17.79
CA PHE A 120 17.35 -22.88 16.85
C PHE A 120 16.89 -21.54 16.31
N PHE A 121 16.86 -21.41 15.00
CA PHE A 121 16.40 -20.20 14.29
C PHE A 121 15.07 -20.45 13.61
N ASN A 122 14.18 -19.46 13.69
CA ASN A 122 12.92 -19.46 12.98
C ASN A 122 13.14 -19.06 11.52
N MET A 123 12.98 -20.02 10.60
CA MET A 123 13.16 -19.83 9.17
C MET A 123 11.85 -19.52 8.46
N LYS A 124 10.73 -19.48 9.19
CA LYS A 124 9.40 -19.14 8.66
C LYS A 124 9.34 -17.66 8.25
N GLU A 125 8.35 -17.34 7.45
CA GLU A 125 8.03 -15.94 7.15
C GLU A 125 7.40 -15.27 8.37
N ILE A 126 7.99 -14.17 8.81
CA ILE A 126 7.49 -13.38 9.93
C ILE A 126 6.59 -12.27 9.36
N MET A 127 5.30 -12.55 9.40
CA MET A 127 4.26 -11.68 8.86
C MET A 127 3.76 -10.65 9.89
N GLU A 128 2.89 -9.76 9.46
CA GLU A 128 2.17 -8.81 10.31
C GLU A 128 3.06 -7.79 11.06
N ASN A 129 4.22 -7.44 10.49
CA ASN A 129 5.06 -6.40 11.07
C ASN A 129 4.57 -5.04 10.60
N ARG A 130 3.98 -4.27 11.50
CA ARG A 130 3.40 -2.96 11.17
C ARG A 130 4.46 -1.89 10.99
N PHE A 131 4.25 -1.02 10.02
CA PHE A 131 5.02 0.21 9.86
C PHE A 131 4.08 1.41 9.78
N GLY A 132 4.61 2.58 10.08
CA GLY A 132 3.94 3.86 9.87
C GLY A 132 5.00 4.95 9.73
N THR A 133 4.79 5.87 8.81
CA THR A 133 5.69 6.98 8.57
C THR A 133 5.32 8.15 9.48
N ALA A 134 6.17 8.45 10.46
CA ALA A 134 5.98 9.61 11.34
C ALA A 134 6.21 10.92 10.57
N ILE A 135 7.23 10.92 9.71
CA ILE A 135 7.57 12.04 8.83
C ILE A 135 6.96 11.77 7.45
N PRO A 136 6.32 12.78 6.84
CA PRO A 136 5.81 12.63 5.48
C PRO A 136 6.89 12.28 4.46
N ILE A 137 6.55 11.43 3.50
CA ILE A 137 7.41 11.03 2.39
C ILE A 137 7.06 11.89 1.18
N PRO A 138 8.04 12.54 0.52
CA PRO A 138 7.80 13.23 -0.74
C PRO A 138 7.48 12.23 -1.85
N PHE A 139 6.46 12.53 -2.64
CA PHE A 139 6.00 11.71 -3.76
C PHE A 139 5.77 12.57 -5.00
N GLN A 140 6.05 12.01 -6.19
CA GLN A 140 5.82 12.66 -7.48
C GLN A 140 4.50 12.16 -8.07
N ASP A 141 3.45 12.97 -7.95
CA ASP A 141 2.13 12.64 -8.49
C ASP A 141 1.99 13.11 -9.95
N TRP A 142 1.86 12.14 -10.86
CA TRP A 142 1.66 12.38 -12.29
C TRP A 142 0.19 12.47 -12.70
N SER A 143 -0.74 12.21 -11.78
CA SER A 143 -2.17 12.40 -12.04
C SER A 143 -2.58 13.87 -12.12
N HIS A 144 -1.79 14.75 -11.48
CA HIS A 144 -1.97 16.20 -11.49
C HIS A 144 -0.73 16.91 -12.08
N PRO A 145 -0.41 16.73 -13.37
CA PRO A 145 0.83 17.21 -13.92
C PRO A 145 0.82 18.75 -14.10
N LEU A 146 1.93 19.38 -13.73
CA LEU A 146 2.18 20.80 -13.95
C LEU A 146 2.87 21.03 -15.30
N ILE A 147 2.61 22.17 -15.93
CA ILE A 147 3.30 22.56 -17.16
C ILE A 147 4.48 23.45 -16.79
N ASN A 148 5.68 23.04 -17.17
CA ASN A 148 6.84 23.93 -17.11
C ASN A 148 6.71 25.01 -18.20
N GLU A 149 6.57 26.26 -17.81
CA GLU A 149 6.33 27.37 -18.75
C GLU A 149 7.50 27.57 -19.72
N MET A 150 8.74 27.28 -19.31
CA MET A 150 9.93 27.48 -20.14
C MET A 150 10.12 26.36 -21.15
N SER A 151 10.02 25.08 -20.71
CA SER A 151 10.27 23.91 -21.57
C SER A 151 9.00 23.36 -22.24
N LYS A 152 7.81 23.81 -21.81
CA LYS A 152 6.50 23.28 -22.22
C LYS A 152 6.34 21.76 -21.96
N THR A 153 7.12 21.22 -21.03
CA THR A 153 7.06 19.80 -20.64
C THR A 153 6.17 19.63 -19.43
N LEU A 154 5.54 18.44 -19.32
CA LEU A 154 4.79 18.06 -18.15
C LEU A 154 5.75 17.65 -17.02
N MET A 155 5.47 18.11 -15.83
CA MET A 155 6.17 17.74 -14.60
C MET A 155 5.18 17.20 -13.59
N PRO A 156 5.57 16.22 -12.75
CA PRO A 156 4.72 15.73 -11.68
C PRO A 156 4.51 16.80 -10.61
N MET A 157 3.34 16.79 -9.99
CA MET A 157 3.11 17.57 -8.78
C MET A 157 3.84 16.92 -7.62
N ARG A 158 4.58 17.70 -6.85
CA ARG A 158 5.21 17.23 -5.62
C ARG A 158 4.23 17.30 -4.47
N VAL A 159 3.89 16.13 -3.94
CA VAL A 159 3.02 15.97 -2.78
C VAL A 159 3.78 15.29 -1.64
N GLU A 160 3.28 15.40 -0.44
CA GLU A 160 3.81 14.74 0.75
C GLU A 160 2.74 13.79 1.31
N ILE A 161 3.15 12.56 1.55
CA ILE A 161 2.26 11.50 1.99
C ILE A 161 2.72 10.88 3.30
N LYS A 162 1.77 10.47 4.12
CA LYS A 162 1.99 9.53 5.21
C LYS A 162 1.41 8.18 4.80
N SER A 163 2.13 7.12 5.11
CA SER A 163 1.73 5.77 4.78
C SER A 163 1.82 4.87 6.01
N PHE A 164 0.91 3.93 6.13
CA PHE A 164 1.02 2.83 7.06
C PHE A 164 0.63 1.51 6.39
N GLY A 165 1.09 0.42 6.99
CA GLY A 165 0.84 -0.91 6.46
C GLY A 165 1.63 -1.97 7.18
N LYS A 166 1.94 -3.04 6.46
CA LYS A 166 2.64 -4.21 6.99
C LYS A 166 3.77 -4.63 6.07
N TYR A 167 4.77 -5.28 6.65
CA TYR A 167 5.82 -5.93 5.89
C TYR A 167 6.07 -7.34 6.44
N THR A 168 6.61 -8.18 5.58
CA THR A 168 6.99 -9.56 5.89
C THR A 168 8.48 -9.74 5.63
N PHE A 169 9.17 -10.34 6.58
CA PHE A 169 10.56 -10.71 6.45
C PHE A 169 10.81 -12.15 6.88
N ARG A 170 11.97 -12.69 6.55
CA ARG A 170 12.44 -13.98 7.06
C ARG A 170 13.93 -13.91 7.35
N ILE A 171 14.40 -14.80 8.23
CA ILE A 171 15.83 -15.08 8.36
C ILE A 171 16.24 -15.92 7.13
N SER A 172 17.04 -15.34 6.26
CA SER A 172 17.53 -16.01 5.03
C SER A 172 18.91 -16.65 5.24
N ASN A 173 19.68 -16.11 6.19
CA ASN A 173 21.00 -16.64 6.52
C ASN A 173 21.19 -16.61 8.06
N PRO A 174 20.93 -17.72 8.74
CA PRO A 174 21.01 -17.78 10.20
C PRO A 174 22.43 -17.57 10.73
N ALA A 175 23.46 -17.88 9.96
CA ALA A 175 24.86 -17.63 10.34
C ALA A 175 25.18 -16.15 10.41
N LEU A 176 24.82 -15.39 9.36
CA LEU A 176 24.96 -13.93 9.36
C LEU A 176 24.09 -13.30 10.43
N PHE A 177 22.85 -13.78 10.59
CA PHE A 177 21.94 -13.29 11.62
C PHE A 177 22.52 -13.48 13.03
N MET A 178 23.07 -14.66 13.31
CA MET A 178 23.75 -14.93 14.56
C MET A 178 24.94 -14.01 14.78
N SER A 179 25.80 -13.86 13.78
CA SER A 179 27.04 -13.09 13.93
C SER A 179 26.82 -11.58 14.04
N LYS A 180 25.81 -11.05 13.37
CA LYS A 180 25.60 -9.58 13.24
C LYS A 180 24.43 -9.05 14.07
N VAL A 181 23.48 -9.89 14.49
CA VAL A 181 22.22 -9.45 15.10
C VAL A 181 21.98 -10.10 16.46
N SER A 182 21.74 -11.42 16.51
CA SER A 182 21.30 -12.08 17.75
C SER A 182 22.43 -12.39 18.71
N GLY A 183 23.65 -12.56 18.21
CA GLY A 183 24.76 -13.05 19.00
C GLY A 183 24.46 -14.41 19.62
N VAL A 184 24.91 -14.60 20.86
CA VAL A 184 24.76 -15.85 21.67
C VAL A 184 23.69 -15.70 22.75
N SER A 185 22.71 -14.84 22.56
CA SER A 185 21.59 -14.63 23.50
C SER A 185 20.83 -15.94 23.76
N GLU A 186 20.18 -16.07 24.91
CA GLU A 186 19.36 -17.26 25.20
C GLU A 186 18.07 -17.28 24.36
N VAL A 187 17.42 -16.14 24.22
CA VAL A 187 16.23 -15.96 23.38
C VAL A 187 16.34 -14.63 22.67
N TYR A 188 16.16 -14.61 21.36
CA TYR A 188 16.08 -13.39 20.57
C TYR A 188 14.67 -13.22 20.00
N ARG A 189 14.02 -12.13 20.37
CA ARG A 189 12.61 -11.87 20.02
C ARG A 189 12.47 -10.95 18.81
N LYS A 190 11.36 -11.11 18.10
CA LYS A 190 10.96 -10.25 16.97
C LYS A 190 10.98 -8.77 17.34
N ALA A 191 10.46 -8.40 18.50
CA ALA A 191 10.39 -7.02 18.95
C ALA A 191 11.77 -6.33 18.95
N ASN A 192 12.81 -7.02 19.38
CA ASN A 192 14.18 -6.47 19.41
C ASN A 192 14.68 -6.20 17.98
N LEU A 193 14.41 -7.11 17.05
CA LEU A 193 14.81 -6.93 15.65
C LEU A 193 14.06 -5.78 15.00
N VAL A 194 12.73 -5.77 15.11
CA VAL A 194 11.87 -4.75 14.49
C VAL A 194 12.28 -3.35 14.92
N GLU A 195 12.60 -3.15 16.19
CA GLU A 195 13.08 -1.85 16.69
C GLU A 195 14.44 -1.47 16.10
N GLN A 196 15.35 -2.42 15.97
CA GLN A 196 16.69 -2.17 15.41
C GLN A 196 16.68 -1.84 13.92
N ILE A 197 15.78 -2.47 13.13
CA ILE A 197 15.72 -2.29 11.67
C ILE A 197 14.65 -1.30 11.21
N LYS A 198 13.98 -0.64 12.15
CA LYS A 198 12.84 0.24 11.84
C LYS A 198 13.19 1.37 10.86
N SER A 199 14.32 2.03 11.07
CA SER A 199 14.78 3.14 10.21
C SER A 199 15.15 2.65 8.81
N GLU A 200 15.80 1.48 8.72
CA GLU A 200 16.13 0.88 7.43
C GLU A 200 14.87 0.47 6.66
N MET A 201 13.87 -0.10 7.36
CA MET A 201 12.59 -0.44 6.74
C MET A 201 11.86 0.76 6.17
N ILE A 202 11.86 1.88 6.91
CA ILE A 202 11.30 3.15 6.40
C ILE A 202 12.10 3.67 5.20
N GLY A 203 13.43 3.58 5.23
CA GLY A 203 14.28 3.95 4.10
C GLY A 203 14.03 3.10 2.84
N ILE A 204 13.85 1.79 3.00
CA ILE A 204 13.48 0.89 1.90
C ILE A 204 12.10 1.28 1.34
N LEU A 205 11.13 1.53 2.20
CA LEU A 205 9.80 1.97 1.80
C LEU A 205 9.85 3.29 1.02
N GLN A 206 10.64 4.27 1.47
CA GLN A 206 10.81 5.54 0.75
C GLN A 206 11.36 5.33 -0.67
N ASN A 207 12.34 4.45 -0.83
CA ASN A 207 12.90 4.13 -2.14
C ASN A 207 11.85 3.49 -3.06
N ILE A 208 11.05 2.56 -2.54
CA ILE A 208 9.97 1.91 -3.29
C ILE A 208 8.90 2.93 -3.70
N ILE A 209 8.45 3.77 -2.77
CA ILE A 209 7.45 4.81 -3.04
C ILE A 209 7.97 5.81 -4.09
N ASN A 210 9.21 6.24 -3.99
CA ASN A 210 9.81 7.14 -4.96
C ASN A 210 9.89 6.53 -6.36
N GLU A 211 10.16 5.23 -6.46
CA GLU A 211 10.18 4.51 -7.73
C GLU A 211 8.79 4.40 -8.34
N LEU A 212 7.77 4.09 -7.54
CA LEU A 212 6.38 4.04 -8.02
C LEU A 212 5.90 5.40 -8.54
N GLY A 213 6.42 6.51 -7.98
CA GLY A 213 6.13 7.87 -8.44
C GLY A 213 7.06 8.39 -9.55
N ASP A 214 8.00 7.61 -10.06
CA ASP A 214 8.92 8.06 -11.10
C ASP A 214 8.25 8.22 -12.48
N SER A 215 8.99 8.78 -13.43
CA SER A 215 8.49 9.01 -14.79
C SER A 215 8.20 7.73 -15.58
N LYS A 216 8.69 6.57 -15.13
CA LYS A 216 8.49 5.27 -15.75
C LYS A 216 7.19 4.62 -15.27
N HIS A 217 6.95 4.60 -13.96
CA HIS A 217 5.80 3.92 -13.36
C HIS A 217 4.57 4.83 -13.29
N LYS A 218 4.75 6.10 -12.89
CA LYS A 218 3.69 7.13 -12.84
C LYS A 218 2.43 6.70 -12.08
N VAL A 219 2.62 5.95 -11.01
CA VAL A 219 1.49 5.46 -10.20
C VAL A 219 0.80 6.65 -9.52
N PRO A 220 -0.54 6.80 -9.64
CA PRO A 220 -1.28 7.80 -8.90
C PRO A 220 -1.14 7.61 -7.39
N VAL A 221 -1.07 8.69 -6.64
CA VAL A 221 -0.85 8.62 -5.18
C VAL A 221 -1.89 7.79 -4.45
N LEU A 222 -3.15 7.85 -4.87
CA LEU A 222 -4.26 7.09 -4.26
C LEU A 222 -4.28 5.62 -4.65
N GLU A 223 -3.56 5.22 -5.69
CA GLU A 223 -3.47 3.84 -6.16
C GLU A 223 -2.31 3.08 -5.53
N LEU A 224 -1.43 3.74 -4.77
CA LEU A 224 -0.30 3.10 -4.09
C LEU A 224 -0.68 1.85 -3.27
N PRO A 225 -1.81 1.79 -2.55
CA PRO A 225 -2.21 0.59 -1.81
C PRO A 225 -2.47 -0.63 -2.69
N SER A 226 -2.80 -0.45 -3.96
CA SER A 226 -3.08 -1.56 -4.90
C SER A 226 -1.83 -2.14 -5.57
N GLN A 227 -0.66 -1.51 -5.42
CA GLN A 227 0.58 -1.83 -6.14
C GLN A 227 1.42 -2.92 -5.46
N THR A 228 0.79 -3.95 -4.90
CA THR A 228 1.51 -4.98 -4.12
C THR A 228 2.47 -5.81 -4.97
N ASP A 229 2.11 -6.11 -6.20
CA ASP A 229 2.93 -6.94 -7.09
C ASP A 229 4.12 -6.14 -7.65
N GLU A 230 3.90 -4.88 -8.02
CA GLU A 230 4.95 -3.95 -8.44
C GLU A 230 5.97 -3.71 -7.31
N ILE A 231 5.49 -3.58 -6.07
CA ILE A 231 6.37 -3.46 -4.89
C ILE A 231 7.26 -4.70 -4.74
N ARG A 232 6.71 -5.91 -4.93
CA ARG A 232 7.51 -7.15 -4.89
C ARG A 232 8.54 -7.20 -5.98
N GLU A 233 8.18 -6.78 -7.18
CA GLU A 233 9.09 -6.71 -8.32
C GLU A 233 10.23 -5.71 -8.08
N ILE A 234 9.95 -4.54 -7.56
CA ILE A 234 10.95 -3.53 -7.19
C ILE A 234 11.92 -4.09 -6.15
N ILE A 235 11.42 -4.74 -5.09
CA ILE A 235 12.27 -5.36 -4.05
C ILE A 235 13.19 -6.42 -4.67
N ALA A 236 12.67 -7.27 -5.55
CA ALA A 236 13.43 -8.34 -6.17
C ALA A 236 14.52 -7.83 -7.13
N ASN A 237 14.18 -6.85 -7.98
CA ASN A 237 15.05 -6.39 -9.06
C ASN A 237 16.11 -5.38 -8.61
N ARG A 238 15.83 -4.55 -7.61
CA ARG A 238 16.74 -3.47 -7.17
C ARG A 238 17.54 -3.77 -5.91
N GLU A 239 17.38 -4.96 -5.35
CA GLU A 239 18.04 -5.32 -4.08
C GLU A 239 17.89 -4.21 -3.01
N CYS A 240 16.69 -3.61 -2.93
CA CYS A 240 16.40 -2.53 -1.98
C CYS A 240 16.69 -2.92 -0.54
N ASP A 241 16.67 -4.23 -0.25
CA ASP A 241 16.91 -4.81 1.06
C ASP A 241 18.36 -5.27 1.31
N LYS A 242 19.33 -4.82 0.48
CA LYS A 242 20.74 -5.22 0.58
C LYS A 242 21.30 -5.06 1.99
N VAL A 243 21.02 -3.93 2.64
CA VAL A 243 21.52 -3.64 4.00
C VAL A 243 21.04 -4.67 5.02
N ILE A 244 19.80 -5.12 4.92
CA ILE A 244 19.26 -6.15 5.83
C ILE A 244 19.68 -7.56 5.41
N LYS A 245 19.89 -7.82 4.11
CA LYS A 245 20.45 -9.08 3.61
C LYS A 245 21.85 -9.34 4.15
N GLU A 246 22.65 -8.29 4.31
CA GLU A 246 23.98 -8.40 4.94
C GLU A 246 23.92 -8.81 6.41
N ARG A 247 22.76 -8.71 7.06
CA ARG A 247 22.48 -9.20 8.43
C ARG A 247 21.79 -10.57 8.45
N GLY A 248 21.67 -11.21 7.30
CA GLY A 248 21.02 -12.52 7.16
C GLY A 248 19.50 -12.46 7.15
N ILE A 249 18.89 -11.32 6.83
CA ILE A 249 17.46 -11.10 6.79
C ILE A 249 17.08 -10.75 5.35
N SER A 250 15.98 -11.30 4.85
CA SER A 250 15.41 -10.93 3.55
C SER A 250 14.02 -10.38 3.71
N LEU A 251 13.74 -9.29 3.03
CA LEU A 251 12.42 -8.73 2.92
C LEU A 251 11.63 -9.52 1.87
N ILE A 252 10.41 -9.92 2.21
CA ILE A 252 9.52 -10.66 1.31
C ILE A 252 8.59 -9.69 0.58
N GLY A 253 8.11 -8.65 1.26
CA GLY A 253 7.26 -7.64 0.67
C GLY A 253 6.74 -6.62 1.67
N PHE A 254 6.19 -5.54 1.11
CA PHE A 254 5.37 -4.56 1.81
C PHE A 254 3.93 -4.64 1.31
N ILE A 255 2.99 -4.38 2.21
CA ILE A 255 1.59 -4.14 1.91
C ILE A 255 1.27 -2.75 2.45
N ILE A 256 1.01 -1.81 1.57
CA ILE A 256 0.58 -0.46 1.93
C ILE A 256 -0.94 -0.52 2.16
N GLU A 257 -1.37 -0.39 3.41
CA GLU A 257 -2.80 -0.46 3.78
C GLU A 257 -3.49 0.89 3.55
N SER A 258 -2.78 1.98 3.76
CA SER A 258 -3.32 3.33 3.56
C SER A 258 -2.24 4.34 3.23
N VAL A 259 -2.63 5.32 2.44
CA VAL A 259 -1.87 6.53 2.13
C VAL A 259 -2.73 7.74 2.47
N THR A 260 -2.14 8.70 3.17
CA THR A 260 -2.81 9.96 3.54
C THR A 260 -1.94 11.11 3.08
N LEU A 261 -2.50 12.01 2.29
CA LEU A 261 -1.87 13.28 1.92
C LEU A 261 -1.78 14.20 3.16
N THR A 262 -0.71 14.99 3.24
CA THR A 262 -0.68 16.11 4.19
C THR A 262 -1.71 17.16 3.81
N ASP A 263 -2.14 17.99 4.76
CA ASP A 263 -3.15 19.01 4.50
C ASP A 263 -2.67 20.01 3.45
N GLU A 264 -1.39 20.39 3.50
CA GLU A 264 -0.77 21.22 2.47
C GLU A 264 -0.80 20.57 1.06
N SER A 265 -0.60 19.26 0.98
CA SER A 265 -0.66 18.55 -0.30
C SER A 265 -2.08 18.39 -0.82
N LYS A 266 -3.07 18.24 0.07
CA LYS A 266 -4.50 18.28 -0.30
C LYS A 266 -4.86 19.63 -0.88
N GLU A 267 -4.49 20.73 -0.21
CA GLU A 267 -4.73 22.08 -0.69
C GLU A 267 -4.11 22.33 -2.07
N LYS A 268 -2.91 21.81 -2.32
CA LYS A 268 -2.25 21.91 -3.65
C LYS A 268 -3.05 21.18 -4.73
N ILE A 269 -3.52 19.97 -4.46
CA ILE A 269 -4.34 19.18 -5.38
C ILE A 269 -5.68 19.88 -5.61
N ASP A 270 -6.37 20.28 -4.56
CA ASP A 270 -7.64 21.01 -4.65
C ASP A 270 -7.48 22.28 -5.50
N HIS A 271 -6.42 23.05 -5.27
CA HIS A 271 -6.12 24.25 -6.05
C HIS A 271 -5.88 23.92 -7.53
N TYR A 272 -5.16 22.85 -7.82
CA TYR A 272 -4.93 22.38 -9.18
C TYR A 272 -6.24 21.97 -9.86
N GLU A 273 -7.07 21.16 -9.21
CA GLU A 273 -8.36 20.74 -9.74
C GLU A 273 -9.29 21.92 -9.99
N TYR A 274 -9.35 22.89 -9.07
CA TYR A 274 -10.11 24.12 -9.27
C TYR A 274 -9.56 24.97 -10.40
N SER A 275 -8.23 25.02 -10.59
CA SER A 275 -7.62 25.82 -11.66
C SER A 275 -7.80 25.21 -13.05
N THR A 276 -7.89 23.89 -13.14
CA THR A 276 -7.96 23.15 -14.42
C THR A 276 -9.38 22.76 -14.82
N ASN A 277 -10.29 22.64 -13.87
CA ASN A 277 -11.67 22.21 -14.11
C ASN A 277 -12.66 23.38 -14.00
N SER A 278 -13.17 23.83 -15.16
CA SER A 278 -14.13 24.94 -15.25
C SER A 278 -15.44 24.70 -14.49
N TYR A 279 -15.84 23.44 -14.29
CA TYR A 279 -17.01 23.09 -13.50
C TYR A 279 -16.79 23.36 -12.00
N LEU A 280 -15.65 22.89 -11.47
CA LEU A 280 -15.27 23.12 -10.09
C LEU A 280 -15.02 24.60 -9.77
N GLN A 281 -14.44 25.36 -10.73
CA GLN A 281 -14.31 26.81 -10.61
C GLN A 281 -15.66 27.49 -10.42
N LYS A 282 -16.64 27.11 -11.26
CA LYS A 282 -17.99 27.66 -11.17
C LYS A 282 -18.69 27.30 -9.86
N SER A 283 -18.55 26.06 -9.41
CA SER A 283 -19.10 25.61 -8.13
C SER A 283 -18.55 26.45 -6.98
N LYS A 284 -17.23 26.60 -6.90
CA LYS A 284 -16.57 27.38 -5.84
C LYS A 284 -16.96 28.85 -5.84
N MET A 285 -17.16 29.45 -7.05
CA MET A 285 -17.69 30.80 -7.15
C MET A 285 -19.13 30.93 -6.61
N VAL A 286 -19.97 29.93 -6.88
CA VAL A 286 -21.36 29.90 -6.37
C VAL A 286 -21.35 29.76 -4.85
N ASP A 287 -20.53 28.86 -4.31
CA ASP A 287 -20.39 28.67 -2.87
C ASP A 287 -19.86 29.92 -2.17
N ALA A 288 -18.84 30.55 -2.72
CA ALA A 288 -18.28 31.79 -2.21
C ALA A 288 -19.32 32.93 -2.21
N TYR A 289 -20.12 33.02 -3.27
CA TYR A 289 -21.21 33.99 -3.38
C TYR A 289 -22.33 33.69 -2.37
N SER A 290 -22.73 32.43 -2.24
CA SER A 290 -23.74 32.00 -1.25
C SER A 290 -23.29 32.31 0.18
N ASN A 291 -22.06 31.98 0.52
CA ASN A 291 -21.47 32.26 1.83
C ASN A 291 -21.34 33.78 2.09
N ALA A 292 -21.01 34.57 1.09
CA ALA A 292 -20.98 36.03 1.19
C ALA A 292 -22.37 36.62 1.44
N MET A 293 -23.39 36.08 0.76
CA MET A 293 -24.77 36.47 1.00
C MET A 293 -25.27 36.07 2.38
N GLU A 294 -24.95 34.87 2.84
CA GLU A 294 -25.33 34.38 4.18
C GLU A 294 -24.67 35.20 5.30
N ASN A 295 -23.36 35.50 5.13
CA ASN A 295 -22.65 36.39 6.06
C ASN A 295 -23.17 37.81 6.02
N ALA A 296 -23.60 38.32 4.88
CA ALA A 296 -24.22 39.64 4.76
C ALA A 296 -25.62 39.67 5.38
N ALA A 297 -26.38 38.57 5.28
CA ALA A 297 -27.73 38.47 5.89
C ALA A 297 -27.68 38.27 7.38
N SER A 298 -26.61 37.74 7.95
CA SER A 298 -26.45 37.49 9.39
C SER A 298 -25.97 38.71 10.18
N ASN A 299 -25.55 39.79 9.52
CA ASN A 299 -25.14 41.05 10.18
C ASN A 299 -26.28 42.06 10.15
N ASP A 300 -26.69 42.61 11.32
CA ASP A 300 -27.74 43.62 11.46
C ASP A 300 -27.54 44.91 10.62
N ALA A 301 -26.29 45.18 10.22
CA ALA A 301 -25.93 46.23 9.25
C ALA A 301 -25.73 45.74 7.82
N GLY A 302 -25.84 44.43 7.59
CA GLY A 302 -25.32 43.76 6.41
C GLY A 302 -26.19 43.86 5.15
N ILE A 303 -27.51 44.01 5.33
CA ILE A 303 -28.46 44.08 4.18
C ILE A 303 -28.20 45.32 3.30
N PHE A 304 -27.86 46.44 3.93
CA PHE A 304 -27.60 47.67 3.17
C PHE A 304 -26.21 47.68 2.54
N ASN A 305 -25.20 47.17 3.22
CA ASN A 305 -23.82 47.05 2.70
C ASN A 305 -23.66 45.91 1.68
N GLY A 306 -24.37 44.78 1.84
CA GLY A 306 -24.35 43.67 0.89
C GLY A 306 -24.99 44.08 -0.44
N MET A 307 -26.11 44.78 -0.37
CA MET A 307 -26.80 45.27 -1.58
C MET A 307 -26.01 46.41 -2.28
N MET A 308 -25.29 47.22 -1.50
CA MET A 308 -24.38 48.25 -2.04
C MET A 308 -23.09 47.61 -2.63
N GLY A 309 -22.55 46.58 -1.98
CA GLY A 309 -21.40 45.80 -2.48
C GLY A 309 -21.67 45.10 -3.82
N VAL A 310 -22.84 44.49 -3.99
CA VAL A 310 -23.30 43.90 -5.25
C VAL A 310 -23.55 44.97 -6.30
N GLY A 311 -24.05 46.12 -5.89
CA GLY A 311 -24.24 47.29 -6.80
C GLY A 311 -22.92 47.90 -7.28
N ILE A 312 -21.94 48.03 -6.39
CA ILE A 312 -20.59 48.53 -6.72
C ILE A 312 -19.83 47.53 -7.60
N MET A 313 -19.98 46.23 -7.33
CA MET A 313 -19.38 45.18 -8.16
C MET A 313 -19.99 45.15 -9.58
N ASN A 314 -21.28 45.44 -9.72
CA ASN A 314 -21.93 45.59 -11.01
C ASN A 314 -21.49 46.87 -11.77
N MET A 315 -21.06 47.91 -11.05
CA MET A 315 -20.58 49.16 -11.68
C MET A 315 -19.08 49.14 -12.01
N ALA A 316 -18.27 48.37 -11.25
CA ALA A 316 -16.81 48.35 -11.42
C ALA A 316 -16.31 47.35 -12.50
N THR A 317 -17.17 46.47 -12.99
CA THR A 317 -16.79 45.44 -13.98
C THR A 317 -17.73 45.53 -15.21
N ASP A 318 -17.54 46.55 -15.97
CA ASP A 318 -18.23 46.71 -17.27
C ASP A 318 -17.78 45.57 -18.21
N GLY A 319 -18.70 44.63 -18.45
CA GLY A 319 -18.59 43.60 -19.47
C GLY A 319 -18.20 42.18 -19.01
N VAL A 320 -17.13 41.98 -18.28
CA VAL A 320 -16.58 40.61 -18.01
C VAL A 320 -17.42 39.82 -17.01
N MET A 321 -17.92 40.42 -15.94
CA MET A 321 -18.78 39.74 -14.97
C MET A 321 -20.24 39.57 -15.45
N LYS A 322 -20.70 40.39 -16.32
CA LYS A 322 -22.05 40.26 -16.88
C LYS A 322 -22.16 39.06 -17.83
N ASP A 323 -21.10 38.73 -18.52
CA ASP A 323 -21.00 37.53 -19.33
C ASP A 323 -20.73 36.28 -18.49
N MET A 324 -19.93 36.38 -17.44
CA MET A 324 -19.74 35.32 -16.46
C MET A 324 -21.02 35.02 -15.65
N ALA A 325 -21.70 36.03 -15.16
CA ALA A 325 -22.97 35.87 -14.45
C ALA A 325 -24.03 35.26 -15.40
N LYS A 326 -24.10 35.68 -16.64
CA LYS A 326 -24.99 35.06 -17.65
C LYS A 326 -24.64 33.60 -17.93
N GLN A 327 -23.36 33.25 -17.97
CA GLN A 327 -22.92 31.84 -18.11
C GLN A 327 -23.23 31.01 -16.86
N VAL A 328 -23.04 31.55 -15.66
CA VAL A 328 -23.33 30.86 -14.39
C VAL A 328 -24.85 30.71 -14.20
N PHE A 329 -25.64 31.76 -14.38
CA PHE A 329 -27.08 31.71 -14.15
C PHE A 329 -27.86 31.03 -15.26
N ASN A 330 -27.34 30.98 -16.49
CA ASN A 330 -27.95 30.16 -17.55
C ASN A 330 -27.73 28.65 -17.35
N HIS A 331 -26.80 28.23 -16.49
CA HIS A 331 -26.56 26.80 -16.15
C HIS A 331 -27.19 26.36 -14.82
N THR A 332 -27.76 27.27 -14.00
CA THR A 332 -28.36 26.94 -12.69
C THR A 332 -29.85 26.65 -12.76
N SER A 333 -30.39 26.47 -13.95
CA SER A 333 -31.76 25.98 -14.08
C SER A 333 -31.73 24.48 -14.38
N THR A 334 -31.89 23.72 -13.30
CA THR A 334 -32.47 22.37 -13.31
C THR A 334 -31.80 21.34 -14.21
N THR A 335 -30.98 20.48 -13.57
CA THR A 335 -30.64 19.16 -14.11
C THR A 335 -31.88 18.27 -14.08
N THR A 336 -32.81 18.53 -14.94
CA THR A 336 -33.60 17.51 -15.57
C THR A 336 -33.08 17.44 -17.00
N ILE A 337 -32.55 16.30 -17.38
CA ILE A 337 -32.27 15.94 -18.76
C ILE A 337 -33.61 15.98 -19.50
N THR A 338 -33.95 17.13 -20.07
CA THR A 338 -34.91 17.23 -21.13
C THR A 338 -34.18 17.99 -22.24
N GLU A 339 -33.96 17.29 -23.32
CA GLU A 339 -33.62 17.87 -24.61
C GLU A 339 -34.46 19.13 -24.81
N LYS A 340 -33.81 20.31 -24.89
CA LYS A 340 -34.45 21.51 -25.34
C LYS A 340 -34.66 21.35 -26.84
N GLU A 341 -35.82 20.76 -27.21
CA GLU A 341 -36.41 21.07 -28.49
C GLU A 341 -36.50 22.61 -28.62
N SER A 342 -35.94 23.11 -29.67
CA SER A 342 -36.11 24.51 -30.09
C SER A 342 -37.62 24.79 -30.11
N ASP A 343 -38.12 25.76 -29.36
CA ASP A 343 -39.54 26.17 -29.29
C ASP A 343 -40.04 26.77 -30.63
N GLU A 344 -39.31 26.51 -31.70
CA GLU A 344 -39.63 26.89 -33.07
C GLU A 344 -40.43 25.79 -33.74
N TRP A 345 -41.60 26.14 -34.26
CA TRP A 345 -42.47 25.22 -34.98
C TRP A 345 -42.93 25.85 -36.33
N GLU A 346 -43.06 25.03 -37.34
CA GLU A 346 -43.58 25.48 -38.65
C GLU A 346 -45.09 25.56 -38.57
N CYS A 347 -45.63 26.71 -38.88
CA CYS A 347 -47.07 26.95 -38.90
C CYS A 347 -47.73 26.22 -40.09
N PRO A 348 -48.65 25.25 -39.84
CA PRO A 348 -49.26 24.49 -40.92
C PRO A 348 -50.10 25.33 -41.87
N ASN A 349 -50.54 26.51 -41.43
CA ASN A 349 -51.38 27.42 -42.28
C ASN A 349 -50.56 28.33 -43.21
N CYS A 350 -49.46 28.91 -42.71
CA CYS A 350 -48.69 29.87 -43.50
C CYS A 350 -47.25 29.46 -43.76
N LYS A 351 -46.84 28.27 -43.31
CA LYS A 351 -45.50 27.63 -43.44
C LYS A 351 -44.33 28.49 -43.02
N LYS A 352 -44.54 29.44 -42.10
CA LYS A 352 -43.48 30.24 -41.49
C LYS A 352 -43.13 29.65 -40.13
N MET A 353 -41.85 29.76 -39.78
CA MET A 353 -41.37 29.39 -38.45
C MET A 353 -41.94 30.35 -37.41
N ALA A 354 -42.51 29.80 -36.35
CA ALA A 354 -43.14 30.56 -35.27
C ALA A 354 -42.55 30.11 -33.92
N LYS A 355 -42.47 31.02 -32.97
CA LYS A 355 -42.06 30.78 -31.58
C LYS A 355 -43.25 30.97 -30.66
N GLY A 356 -43.40 30.05 -29.66
CA GLY A 356 -44.47 30.14 -28.67
C GLY A 356 -45.79 29.53 -29.11
N LYS A 357 -46.89 29.90 -28.44
CA LYS A 357 -48.19 29.24 -28.54
C LYS A 357 -49.03 29.64 -29.77
N PHE A 358 -48.68 30.72 -30.48
CA PHE A 358 -49.40 31.23 -31.65
C PHE A 358 -48.41 31.65 -32.74
N CYS A 359 -48.78 31.46 -33.99
CA CYS A 359 -48.01 31.95 -35.12
C CYS A 359 -48.10 33.48 -35.21
N SER A 360 -46.92 34.15 -35.12
CA SER A 360 -46.84 35.59 -35.20
C SER A 360 -47.25 36.21 -36.54
N ASN A 361 -47.32 35.36 -37.58
CA ASN A 361 -47.69 35.83 -38.94
C ASN A 361 -49.20 35.71 -39.24
N CYS A 362 -49.86 34.64 -38.81
CA CYS A 362 -51.26 34.35 -39.14
C CYS A 362 -52.18 34.10 -37.95
N GLY A 363 -51.63 34.18 -36.69
CA GLY A 363 -52.42 34.01 -35.49
C GLY A 363 -52.78 32.54 -35.15
N MET A 364 -52.41 31.58 -36.00
CA MET A 364 -52.77 30.16 -35.79
C MET A 364 -52.12 29.62 -34.51
N LYS A 365 -52.90 28.93 -33.68
CA LYS A 365 -52.44 28.31 -32.45
C LYS A 365 -51.63 27.04 -32.75
N LYS A 366 -50.49 26.85 -32.06
CA LYS A 366 -49.68 25.64 -32.12
C LYS A 366 -50.54 24.44 -31.72
N ILE A 367 -50.54 23.42 -32.54
CA ILE A 367 -51.26 22.17 -32.30
C ILE A 367 -50.26 21.23 -31.56
N ASP A 368 -50.35 21.13 -30.25
CA ASP A 368 -49.55 20.21 -29.45
C ASP A 368 -50.24 18.83 -29.46
N GLU A 369 -49.78 17.95 -30.33
CA GLU A 369 -50.31 16.57 -30.40
C GLU A 369 -49.48 15.70 -29.46
N LYS A 370 -50.17 14.95 -28.55
CA LYS A 370 -49.56 13.92 -27.72
C LYS A 370 -49.88 12.52 -28.27
N PHE A 371 -48.90 11.63 -28.20
CA PHE A 371 -49.05 10.25 -28.61
C PHE A 371 -48.78 9.31 -27.42
N CYS A 372 -49.46 8.18 -27.37
CA CYS A 372 -49.21 7.18 -26.35
C CYS A 372 -47.83 6.53 -26.52
N THR A 373 -47.02 6.54 -25.50
CA THR A 373 -45.67 5.95 -25.51
C THR A 373 -45.65 4.44 -25.73
N ASN A 374 -46.75 3.74 -25.43
CA ASN A 374 -46.83 2.29 -25.59
C ASN A 374 -47.33 1.85 -26.98
N CYS A 375 -48.31 2.53 -27.59
CA CYS A 375 -48.92 2.07 -28.84
C CYS A 375 -48.93 3.12 -29.95
N GLY A 376 -48.33 4.29 -29.79
CA GLY A 376 -48.23 5.35 -30.77
C GLY A 376 -49.58 6.03 -31.13
N ASN A 377 -50.68 5.71 -30.47
CA ASN A 377 -51.99 6.32 -30.77
C ASN A 377 -52.05 7.75 -30.29
N LYS A 378 -52.61 8.63 -31.10
CA LYS A 378 -52.85 10.05 -30.75
C LYS A 378 -53.84 10.11 -29.56
N VAL A 379 -53.49 10.90 -28.54
CA VAL A 379 -54.28 11.03 -27.31
C VAL A 379 -54.58 12.50 -27.03
N GLU A 380 -55.66 12.75 -26.34
CA GLU A 380 -56.02 14.13 -25.95
C GLU A 380 -55.04 14.66 -24.90
N LYS A 381 -54.84 16.00 -24.89
CA LYS A 381 -53.82 16.65 -24.08
C LYS A 381 -53.94 16.34 -22.57
N ASP A 382 -55.14 16.17 -22.09
CA ASP A 382 -55.51 15.94 -20.70
C ASP A 382 -55.84 14.48 -20.37
N ALA A 383 -55.66 13.56 -21.33
CA ALA A 383 -55.95 12.15 -21.15
C ALA A 383 -54.97 11.54 -20.14
N LYS A 384 -55.49 10.88 -19.11
CA LYS A 384 -54.73 10.14 -18.11
C LYS A 384 -54.41 8.71 -18.57
N TYR A 385 -55.15 8.18 -19.53
CA TYR A 385 -54.99 6.83 -20.09
C TYR A 385 -55.24 6.84 -21.59
N CYS A 386 -54.51 6.00 -22.31
CA CYS A 386 -54.71 5.84 -23.77
C CYS A 386 -56.01 5.11 -24.05
N SER A 387 -56.88 5.72 -24.87
CA SER A 387 -58.18 5.13 -25.27
C SER A 387 -58.05 3.85 -26.11
N LYS A 388 -56.86 3.58 -26.70
CA LYS A 388 -56.64 2.40 -27.54
C LYS A 388 -56.01 1.21 -26.76
N CYS A 389 -55.07 1.45 -25.86
CA CYS A 389 -54.34 0.37 -25.17
C CYS A 389 -54.43 0.42 -23.65
N GLY A 390 -55.13 1.39 -23.06
CA GLY A 390 -55.32 1.50 -21.62
C GLY A 390 -54.06 1.94 -20.83
N ASN A 391 -52.90 2.17 -21.48
CA ASN A 391 -51.71 2.56 -20.83
C ASN A 391 -51.84 3.97 -20.23
N LYS A 392 -51.28 4.20 -19.06
CA LYS A 392 -51.22 5.52 -18.40
C LYS A 392 -50.29 6.44 -19.19
N ILE A 393 -50.76 7.66 -19.46
CA ILE A 393 -50.05 8.68 -20.29
C ILE A 393 -49.32 9.64 -19.39
#